data_636f74287081d1cf2a70fd1c0d1d4594
#
_entry.id   636f74287081d1cf2a70fd1c0d1d4594
#
_cell.length_a   1.000
_cell.length_b   1.000
_cell.length_c   1.000
_cell.angle_alpha   90.00
_cell.angle_beta   90.00
_cell.angle_gamma   90.00
#
_symmetry.space_group_name_H-M   'P 1'
#
loop_
_entity.id
_entity.type
_entity.pdbx_description
1 polymer ?
#
loop_
_entity_poly.entity_id
_entity_poly.type
_entity_poly.pdbx_seq_one_letter_code
_entity_poly.pdbx_strand_id
1 'polypeptide(L)'
;MKIEKPPYFEELEIENYLESILDKNVKLFFQEVDKRYFYWTEIKHRPNQPYASPQQTWKMLKAHRLVQAKQLFLGNHPFHFCVTSFIQQDLHNFDLKLIGGLYKDSISTQEQQEYLKSSLLEEAIASSQIEGAATTTDVAKEMIKSGRKPRNESEQMIINNFRAIQEIENRLDEDMSVNLILDIHEIMTVKTGAAKYAGEFRNHPIYVKDHIDGEIAFTAPDSSEINPLIEDLLNFINREDEFYHPIIKASILHFMIGYIHPFGDGNGRTARALFYWYLIKKGYSLLKHISISRAILDSRTSYDKAFLKTENDNNDLTYFIMYSMKSLRVALQSLVTYRDKKREEKQKAAEISYELTLKGFNKRQADLLGYLSVKPEATVTVPIYSERNGIVRQTATRDLAELVKKGMLRKQKVGKTVVYELVDNT
;
A
#
# COMPACT_ATOMS: atom_id res chain seq x y z
N MET A 1 -5.49 12.72 -19.15
CA MET A 1 -6.23 11.47 -19.45
C MET A 1 -7.71 11.72 -19.20
N LYS A 2 -8.51 11.76 -20.26
CA LYS A 2 -9.96 11.94 -20.14
C LYS A 2 -10.63 10.58 -20.13
N ILE A 3 -11.58 10.35 -19.23
CA ILE A 3 -12.50 9.23 -19.31
C ILE A 3 -13.87 9.75 -19.76
N GLU A 4 -14.60 8.94 -20.52
CA GLU A 4 -15.94 9.30 -20.95
C GLU A 4 -16.87 9.38 -19.75
N LYS A 5 -17.60 10.50 -19.64
CA LYS A 5 -18.60 10.66 -18.59
C LYS A 5 -19.80 9.74 -18.86
N PRO A 6 -20.39 9.14 -17.82
CA PRO A 6 -21.60 8.37 -18.00
C PRO A 6 -22.78 9.28 -18.40
N PRO A 7 -23.83 8.73 -19.01
CA PRO A 7 -25.09 9.44 -19.23
C PRO A 7 -25.63 9.97 -17.90
N TYR A 8 -26.03 11.22 -17.88
CA TYR A 8 -26.73 11.84 -16.77
C TYR A 8 -28.24 11.58 -16.87
N PHE A 9 -28.89 11.34 -15.74
CA PHE A 9 -30.34 11.18 -15.64
C PHE A 9 -30.84 12.08 -14.52
N GLU A 10 -31.84 12.91 -14.81
CA GLU A 10 -32.48 13.76 -13.81
C GLU A 10 -33.18 12.91 -12.73
N GLU A 11 -33.83 11.83 -13.19
CA GLU A 11 -34.51 10.86 -12.32
C GLU A 11 -34.13 9.44 -12.66
N LEU A 12 -33.90 8.63 -11.64
CA LEU A 12 -33.71 7.19 -11.77
C LEU A 12 -35.06 6.49 -11.57
N GLU A 13 -35.39 5.57 -12.48
CA GLU A 13 -36.63 4.82 -12.48
C GLU A 13 -36.60 3.69 -11.43
N ILE A 14 -36.66 4.04 -10.16
CA ILE A 14 -36.53 3.07 -9.05
C ILE A 14 -37.67 2.04 -9.08
N GLU A 15 -38.91 2.47 -9.38
CA GLU A 15 -40.06 1.56 -9.46
C GLU A 15 -39.88 0.55 -10.60
N ASN A 16 -39.54 1.01 -11.80
CA ASN A 16 -39.23 0.16 -12.95
C ASN A 16 -38.07 -0.80 -12.67
N TYR A 17 -37.06 -0.34 -11.93
CA TYR A 17 -35.97 -1.21 -11.48
C TYR A 17 -36.49 -2.31 -10.54
N LEU A 18 -37.30 -1.97 -9.51
CA LEU A 18 -37.81 -2.95 -8.56
C LEU A 18 -38.67 -4.03 -9.24
N GLU A 19 -39.43 -3.67 -10.27
CA GLU A 19 -40.16 -4.64 -11.09
C GLU A 19 -39.19 -5.51 -11.92
N SER A 20 -38.21 -4.90 -12.54
CA SER A 20 -37.30 -5.58 -13.46
C SER A 20 -36.35 -6.55 -12.77
N ILE A 21 -35.98 -6.30 -11.49
CA ILE A 21 -35.04 -7.17 -10.74
C ILE A 21 -35.63 -8.55 -10.42
N LEU A 22 -36.95 -8.72 -10.61
CA LEU A 22 -37.60 -10.03 -10.52
C LEU A 22 -37.23 -10.91 -11.71
N ASP A 23 -36.83 -10.34 -12.86
CA ASP A 23 -36.28 -11.10 -13.99
C ASP A 23 -34.90 -11.68 -13.63
N LYS A 24 -34.78 -12.99 -13.78
CA LYS A 24 -33.55 -13.72 -13.48
C LYS A 24 -32.35 -13.24 -14.30
N ASN A 25 -32.53 -12.86 -15.56
CA ASN A 25 -31.46 -12.44 -16.44
C ASN A 25 -30.95 -11.05 -16.02
N VAL A 26 -31.86 -10.12 -15.68
CA VAL A 26 -31.51 -8.80 -15.13
C VAL A 26 -30.69 -8.96 -13.86
N LYS A 27 -31.18 -9.76 -12.92
CA LYS A 27 -30.50 -10.03 -11.65
C LYS A 27 -29.10 -10.61 -11.85
N LEU A 28 -28.95 -11.62 -12.71
CA LEU A 28 -27.66 -12.24 -12.98
C LEU A 28 -26.69 -11.25 -13.65
N PHE A 29 -27.19 -10.44 -14.60
CA PHE A 29 -26.37 -9.42 -15.24
C PHE A 29 -25.84 -8.41 -14.22
N PHE A 30 -26.69 -7.87 -13.34
CA PHE A 30 -26.27 -6.91 -12.32
C PHE A 30 -25.30 -7.53 -11.31
N GLN A 31 -25.55 -8.73 -10.84
CA GLN A 31 -24.60 -9.46 -10.00
C GLN A 31 -23.25 -9.64 -10.66
N GLU A 32 -23.21 -9.94 -11.96
CA GLU A 32 -21.96 -10.13 -12.70
C GLU A 32 -21.19 -8.81 -12.86
N VAL A 33 -21.87 -7.73 -13.20
CA VAL A 33 -21.20 -6.43 -13.40
C VAL A 33 -20.74 -5.80 -12.08
N ASP A 34 -21.41 -6.08 -10.97
CA ASP A 34 -21.03 -5.56 -9.64
C ASP A 34 -19.91 -6.36 -8.97
N LYS A 35 -19.55 -7.54 -9.50
CA LYS A 35 -18.31 -8.23 -9.09
C LYS A 35 -17.06 -7.36 -9.23
N ARG A 36 -17.01 -6.54 -10.29
CA ARG A 36 -15.92 -5.61 -10.57
C ARG A 36 -16.35 -4.15 -10.50
N TYR A 37 -17.59 -3.91 -10.18
CA TYR A 37 -18.22 -2.59 -10.15
C TYR A 37 -17.92 -1.79 -11.42
N PHE A 38 -18.34 -2.34 -12.58
CA PHE A 38 -18.01 -1.77 -13.87
C PHE A 38 -18.55 -0.36 -14.04
N TYR A 39 -17.72 0.48 -14.66
CA TYR A 39 -18.06 1.85 -15.03
C TYR A 39 -18.76 1.89 -16.37
N TRP A 40 -19.33 3.03 -16.74
CA TRP A 40 -20.06 3.24 -18.00
C TRP A 40 -19.35 2.71 -19.23
N THR A 41 -18.06 3.03 -19.40
CA THR A 41 -17.28 2.60 -20.57
C THR A 41 -17.12 1.10 -20.70
N GLU A 42 -17.23 0.37 -19.61
CA GLU A 42 -17.19 -1.09 -19.60
C GLU A 42 -18.59 -1.69 -19.84
N ILE A 43 -19.64 -1.00 -19.37
CA ILE A 43 -21.04 -1.44 -19.55
C ILE A 43 -21.50 -1.23 -20.98
N LYS A 44 -21.25 -0.05 -21.60
CA LYS A 44 -21.79 0.29 -22.92
C LYS A 44 -21.36 -0.66 -24.05
N HIS A 45 -20.23 -1.34 -23.88
CA HIS A 45 -19.70 -2.30 -24.87
C HIS A 45 -19.93 -3.77 -24.48
N ARG A 46 -20.64 -4.03 -23.38
CA ARG A 46 -20.85 -5.39 -22.91
C ARG A 46 -21.92 -6.10 -23.74
N PRO A 47 -21.69 -7.36 -24.15
CA PRO A 47 -22.72 -8.14 -24.84
C PRO A 47 -23.84 -8.57 -23.87
N ASN A 48 -24.96 -9.00 -24.47
CA ASN A 48 -26.09 -9.58 -23.72
C ASN A 48 -26.66 -8.68 -22.63
N GLN A 49 -26.78 -7.39 -22.91
CA GLN A 49 -27.40 -6.46 -22.00
C GLN A 49 -28.90 -6.76 -21.85
N PRO A 50 -29.47 -6.63 -20.65
CA PRO A 50 -30.87 -7.00 -20.41
C PRO A 50 -31.89 -5.99 -20.95
N TYR A 51 -31.45 -4.79 -21.35
CA TYR A 51 -32.32 -3.73 -21.89
C TYR A 51 -31.98 -3.37 -23.32
N ALA A 52 -32.89 -2.68 -23.98
CA ALA A 52 -32.82 -2.37 -25.41
C ALA A 52 -31.62 -1.46 -25.79
N SER A 53 -31.07 -0.70 -24.85
CA SER A 53 -29.91 0.14 -25.11
C SER A 53 -28.91 0.13 -23.93
N PRO A 54 -27.63 0.41 -24.21
CA PRO A 54 -26.63 0.58 -23.14
C PRO A 54 -27.00 1.68 -22.14
N GLN A 55 -27.60 2.78 -22.59
CA GLN A 55 -28.04 3.89 -21.75
C GLN A 55 -29.12 3.45 -20.78
N GLN A 56 -30.10 2.68 -21.26
CA GLN A 56 -31.15 2.14 -20.41
C GLN A 56 -30.61 1.11 -19.40
N THR A 57 -29.70 0.22 -19.86
CA THR A 57 -28.99 -0.70 -18.97
C THR A 57 -28.25 0.07 -17.86
N TRP A 58 -27.56 1.15 -18.23
CA TRP A 58 -26.84 1.99 -17.27
C TRP A 58 -27.79 2.67 -16.28
N LYS A 59 -28.90 3.23 -16.76
CA LYS A 59 -29.93 3.87 -15.91
C LYS A 59 -30.45 2.91 -14.85
N MET A 60 -30.80 1.70 -15.25
CA MET A 60 -31.31 0.66 -14.37
C MET A 60 -30.23 0.12 -13.42
N LEU A 61 -28.99 0.02 -13.88
CA LEU A 61 -27.86 -0.33 -13.01
C LEU A 61 -27.60 0.76 -11.97
N LYS A 62 -27.74 2.04 -12.31
CA LYS A 62 -27.61 3.15 -11.33
C LYS A 62 -28.74 3.10 -10.30
N ALA A 63 -29.98 2.80 -10.71
CA ALA A 63 -31.09 2.58 -9.79
C ALA A 63 -30.80 1.40 -8.84
N HIS A 64 -30.30 0.28 -9.38
CA HIS A 64 -29.86 -0.88 -8.61
C HIS A 64 -28.83 -0.53 -7.53
N ARG A 65 -27.80 0.23 -7.92
CA ARG A 65 -26.72 0.65 -7.02
C ARG A 65 -27.21 1.64 -5.98
N LEU A 66 -28.03 2.62 -6.37
CA LEU A 66 -28.55 3.65 -5.46
C LEU A 66 -29.41 3.05 -4.34
N VAL A 67 -30.24 2.06 -4.63
CA VAL A 67 -31.08 1.36 -3.63
C VAL A 67 -30.23 0.65 -2.56
N GLN A 68 -29.02 0.22 -2.91
CA GLN A 68 -28.09 -0.45 -2.00
C GLN A 68 -27.04 0.49 -1.38
N ALA A 69 -26.98 1.74 -1.85
CA ALA A 69 -25.94 2.67 -1.47
C ALA A 69 -26.14 3.22 -0.05
N LYS A 70 -25.03 3.35 0.66
CA LYS A 70 -24.95 4.20 1.84
C LYS A 70 -24.64 5.62 1.40
N GLN A 71 -25.38 6.58 1.94
CA GLN A 71 -25.21 8.01 1.66
C GLN A 71 -24.22 8.62 2.66
N LEU A 72 -23.38 9.51 2.19
CA LEU A 72 -22.45 10.28 2.99
C LEU A 72 -22.49 11.75 2.52
N PHE A 73 -22.73 12.68 3.43
CA PHE A 73 -22.71 14.11 3.15
C PHE A 73 -21.49 14.73 3.83
N LEU A 74 -20.70 15.46 3.07
CA LEU A 74 -19.56 16.23 3.58
C LEU A 74 -19.68 17.65 3.05
N GLY A 75 -19.91 18.62 3.93
CA GLY A 75 -20.39 19.93 3.53
C GLY A 75 -21.70 19.81 2.74
N ASN A 76 -21.76 20.50 1.62
CA ASN A 76 -22.86 20.41 0.67
C ASN A 76 -22.66 19.35 -0.43
N HIS A 77 -21.62 18.52 -0.32
CA HIS A 77 -21.29 17.53 -1.33
C HIS A 77 -21.89 16.17 -0.98
N PRO A 78 -22.83 15.65 -1.79
CA PRO A 78 -23.33 14.30 -1.62
C PRO A 78 -22.31 13.28 -2.18
N PHE A 79 -22.06 12.26 -1.38
CA PHE A 79 -21.30 11.07 -1.77
C PHE A 79 -22.14 9.83 -1.47
N HIS A 80 -21.83 8.74 -2.14
CA HIS A 80 -22.43 7.46 -1.83
C HIS A 80 -21.47 6.31 -2.13
N PHE A 81 -21.74 5.15 -1.54
CA PHE A 81 -20.99 3.93 -1.85
C PHE A 81 -21.80 2.68 -1.58
N CYS A 82 -21.53 1.64 -2.35
CA CYS A 82 -22.12 0.32 -2.18
C CYS A 82 -21.15 -0.63 -1.51
N VAL A 83 -21.64 -1.47 -0.60
CA VAL A 83 -20.90 -2.58 -0.01
C VAL A 83 -21.42 -3.88 -0.62
N THR A 84 -20.92 -4.19 -1.82
CA THR A 84 -21.33 -5.39 -2.55
C THR A 84 -20.86 -6.67 -1.83
N SER A 85 -21.46 -7.83 -2.16
CA SER A 85 -21.04 -9.11 -1.58
C SER A 85 -19.56 -9.42 -1.80
N PHE A 86 -18.99 -8.94 -2.92
CA PHE A 86 -17.55 -9.06 -3.23
C PHE A 86 -16.69 -8.19 -2.32
N ILE A 87 -17.11 -6.94 -2.08
CA ILE A 87 -16.45 -6.07 -1.11
C ILE A 87 -16.48 -6.73 0.27
N GLN A 88 -17.63 -7.25 0.72
CA GLN A 88 -17.76 -7.94 2.02
C GLN A 88 -16.81 -9.15 2.12
N GLN A 89 -16.76 -9.99 1.08
CA GLN A 89 -15.86 -11.15 1.05
C GLN A 89 -14.39 -10.74 1.10
N ASP A 90 -14.00 -9.71 0.36
CA ASP A 90 -12.63 -9.19 0.38
C ASP A 90 -12.27 -8.60 1.75
N LEU A 91 -13.17 -7.84 2.36
CA LEU A 91 -12.97 -7.28 3.70
C LEU A 91 -12.74 -8.38 4.73
N HIS A 92 -13.56 -9.42 4.73
CA HIS A 92 -13.36 -10.59 5.58
C HIS A 92 -11.98 -11.25 5.36
N ASN A 93 -11.56 -11.42 4.09
CA ASN A 93 -10.26 -11.97 3.76
C ASN A 93 -9.10 -11.09 4.24
N PHE A 94 -9.25 -9.77 4.22
CA PHE A 94 -8.25 -8.84 4.75
C PHE A 94 -8.17 -8.91 6.26
N ASP A 95 -9.29 -8.98 6.97
CA ASP A 95 -9.32 -9.13 8.43
C ASP A 95 -8.55 -10.37 8.86
N LEU A 96 -8.84 -11.52 8.24
CA LEU A 96 -8.16 -12.77 8.54
C LEU A 96 -6.65 -12.70 8.29
N LYS A 97 -6.21 -11.96 7.29
CA LYS A 97 -4.80 -11.93 6.87
C LYS A 97 -4.00 -10.81 7.53
N LEU A 98 -4.61 -9.63 7.75
CA LEU A 98 -3.89 -8.42 8.19
C LEU A 98 -3.90 -8.19 9.69
N ILE A 99 -4.82 -8.81 10.45
CA ILE A 99 -4.95 -8.62 11.91
C ILE A 99 -4.06 -9.60 12.71
N GLY A 100 -3.22 -10.39 12.11
CA GLY A 100 -2.21 -11.10 12.90
C GLY A 100 -1.96 -12.57 12.62
N GLY A 101 -2.51 -13.11 11.52
CA GLY A 101 -2.38 -14.56 11.20
C GLY A 101 -1.10 -14.98 10.46
N LEU A 102 -0.41 -14.05 9.77
CA LEU A 102 0.59 -14.45 8.76
C LEU A 102 2.00 -14.76 9.30
N TYR A 103 2.36 -14.31 10.51
CA TYR A 103 3.76 -14.39 10.97
C TYR A 103 4.05 -15.43 12.06
N LYS A 104 3.03 -16.08 12.65
CA LYS A 104 3.24 -16.82 13.91
C LYS A 104 4.31 -17.93 13.86
N ASP A 105 4.68 -18.48 12.70
CA ASP A 105 5.55 -19.67 12.68
C ASP A 105 6.62 -19.75 11.56
N SER A 106 6.90 -18.68 10.79
CA SER A 106 7.71 -18.86 9.57
C SER A 106 9.00 -18.05 9.48
N ILE A 107 9.14 -16.95 10.24
CA ILE A 107 10.25 -16.00 10.08
C ILE A 107 10.78 -15.60 11.46
N SER A 108 12.11 -15.51 11.62
CA SER A 108 12.73 -15.06 12.88
C SER A 108 12.39 -13.60 13.19
N THR A 109 12.43 -13.22 14.46
CA THR A 109 12.20 -11.84 14.89
C THR A 109 13.12 -10.83 14.19
N GLN A 110 14.38 -11.21 13.96
CA GLN A 110 15.34 -10.38 13.25
C GLN A 110 14.95 -10.19 11.77
N GLU A 111 14.58 -11.25 11.06
CA GLU A 111 14.11 -11.18 9.67
C GLU A 111 12.82 -10.37 9.55
N GLN A 112 11.92 -10.47 10.54
CA GLN A 112 10.72 -9.63 10.59
C GLN A 112 11.07 -8.15 10.71
N GLN A 113 12.02 -7.78 11.57
CA GLN A 113 12.47 -6.41 11.72
C GLN A 113 13.18 -5.86 10.48
N GLU A 114 14.00 -6.67 9.82
CA GLU A 114 14.67 -6.30 8.57
C GLU A 114 13.64 -6.08 7.45
N TYR A 115 12.64 -6.96 7.36
CA TYR A 115 11.56 -6.82 6.39
C TYR A 115 10.69 -5.60 6.66
N LEU A 116 10.33 -5.35 7.92
CA LEU A 116 9.60 -4.16 8.35
C LEU A 116 10.32 -2.87 7.90
N LYS A 117 11.60 -2.75 8.23
CA LYS A 117 12.41 -1.58 7.81
C LYS A 117 12.45 -1.43 6.29
N SER A 118 12.56 -2.53 5.55
CA SER A 118 12.56 -2.52 4.09
C SER A 118 11.22 -2.08 3.52
N SER A 119 10.09 -2.50 4.12
CA SER A 119 8.74 -2.18 3.66
C SER A 119 8.38 -0.72 3.94
N LEU A 120 8.69 -0.20 5.13
CA LEU A 120 8.50 1.22 5.46
C LEU A 120 9.32 2.13 4.55
N LEU A 121 10.54 1.71 4.22
CA LEU A 121 11.40 2.41 3.30
C LEU A 121 10.84 2.39 1.87
N GLU A 122 10.36 1.25 1.41
CA GLU A 122 9.73 1.09 0.10
C GLU A 122 8.46 1.96 -0.01
N GLU A 123 7.66 2.03 1.05
CA GLU A 123 6.49 2.90 1.12
C GLU A 123 6.88 4.38 0.98
N ALA A 124 7.87 4.84 1.74
CA ALA A 124 8.34 6.22 1.69
C ALA A 124 8.87 6.61 0.30
N ILE A 125 9.62 5.71 -0.33
CA ILE A 125 10.17 5.92 -1.67
C ILE A 125 9.04 5.97 -2.70
N ALA A 126 8.20 4.95 -2.76
CA ALA A 126 7.13 4.85 -3.75
C ALA A 126 6.12 5.99 -3.61
N SER A 127 5.72 6.35 -2.38
CA SER A 127 4.82 7.48 -2.12
C SER A 127 5.41 8.81 -2.62
N SER A 128 6.73 9.02 -2.49
CA SER A 128 7.39 10.22 -3.01
C SER A 128 7.54 10.19 -4.54
N GLN A 129 7.78 9.01 -5.12
CA GLN A 129 7.87 8.82 -6.59
C GLN A 129 6.52 9.05 -7.28
N ILE A 130 5.39 8.70 -6.65
CA ILE A 130 4.04 9.05 -7.13
C ILE A 130 3.91 10.57 -7.32
N GLU A 131 4.52 11.36 -6.44
CA GLU A 131 4.50 12.83 -6.47
C GLU A 131 5.69 13.44 -7.24
N GLY A 132 6.38 12.64 -8.05
CA GLY A 132 7.41 13.13 -8.96
C GLY A 132 8.84 13.12 -8.43
N ALA A 133 9.13 12.51 -7.27
CA ALA A 133 10.50 12.34 -6.83
C ALA A 133 11.29 11.47 -7.83
N ALA A 134 12.37 12.01 -8.39
CA ALA A 134 13.15 11.36 -9.46
C ALA A 134 14.25 10.42 -8.93
N THR A 135 14.44 10.32 -7.62
CA THR A 135 15.46 9.45 -7.01
C THR A 135 15.11 7.97 -7.21
N THR A 136 16.08 7.18 -7.66
CA THR A 136 15.91 5.74 -7.81
C THR A 136 15.77 5.04 -6.44
N THR A 137 15.12 3.90 -6.43
CA THR A 137 14.91 3.10 -5.20
C THR A 137 16.25 2.73 -4.53
N ASP A 138 17.29 2.37 -5.30
CA ASP A 138 18.58 1.95 -4.75
C ASP A 138 19.32 3.12 -4.10
N VAL A 139 19.36 4.29 -4.75
CA VAL A 139 19.96 5.52 -4.20
C VAL A 139 19.26 5.95 -2.92
N ALA A 140 17.92 5.88 -2.89
CA ALA A 140 17.14 6.21 -1.71
C ALA A 140 17.38 5.23 -0.54
N LYS A 141 17.45 3.93 -0.83
CA LYS A 141 17.78 2.89 0.16
C LYS A 141 19.17 3.08 0.74
N GLU A 142 20.16 3.37 -0.09
CA GLU A 142 21.52 3.66 0.35
C GLU A 142 21.58 4.90 1.23
N MET A 143 20.91 5.98 0.81
CA MET A 143 20.85 7.24 1.57
C MET A 143 20.33 7.02 2.99
N ILE A 144 19.22 6.32 3.14
CA ILE A 144 18.60 6.10 4.45
C ILE A 144 19.42 5.13 5.31
N LYS A 145 19.94 4.05 4.72
CA LYS A 145 20.80 3.08 5.43
C LYS A 145 22.11 3.69 5.93
N SER A 146 22.73 4.56 5.14
CA SER A 146 23.99 5.24 5.51
C SER A 146 23.79 6.46 6.43
N GLY A 147 22.54 6.92 6.62
CA GLY A 147 22.25 8.15 7.36
C GLY A 147 22.73 9.43 6.64
N ARG A 148 23.03 9.35 5.35
CA ARG A 148 23.49 10.47 4.53
C ARG A 148 22.41 11.56 4.43
N LYS A 149 22.82 12.81 4.50
CA LYS A 149 21.91 13.95 4.28
C LYS A 149 21.39 13.97 2.83
N PRO A 150 20.12 14.39 2.62
CA PRO A 150 19.57 14.60 1.27
C PRO A 150 20.41 15.59 0.47
N ARG A 151 20.60 15.33 -0.82
CA ARG A 151 21.37 16.18 -1.76
C ARG A 151 20.48 17.05 -2.63
N ASN A 152 19.22 16.68 -2.77
CA ASN A 152 18.23 17.36 -3.60
C ASN A 152 16.83 17.22 -3.00
N GLU A 153 15.85 17.88 -3.61
CA GLU A 153 14.47 17.90 -3.17
C GLU A 153 13.81 16.51 -3.20
N SER A 154 14.04 15.71 -4.24
CA SER A 154 13.52 14.35 -4.34
C SER A 154 13.97 13.45 -3.18
N GLU A 155 15.26 13.53 -2.82
CA GLU A 155 15.79 12.83 -1.65
C GLU A 155 15.20 13.38 -0.33
N GLN A 156 14.97 14.69 -0.25
CA GLN A 156 14.32 15.32 0.91
C GLN A 156 12.87 14.86 1.08
N MET A 157 12.11 14.78 -0.02
CA MET A 157 10.74 14.25 -0.01
C MET A 157 10.69 12.82 0.55
N ILE A 158 11.63 11.97 0.14
CA ILE A 158 11.70 10.57 0.62
C ILE A 158 12.03 10.50 2.12
N ILE A 159 12.99 11.30 2.60
CA ILE A 159 13.32 11.37 4.04
C ILE A 159 12.14 11.87 4.85
N ASN A 160 11.44 12.90 4.36
CA ASN A 160 10.26 13.44 5.04
C ASN A 160 9.16 12.39 5.14
N ASN A 161 8.87 11.69 4.04
CA ASN A 161 7.86 10.64 4.02
C ASN A 161 8.23 9.48 4.97
N PHE A 162 9.49 9.06 4.99
CA PHE A 162 9.96 8.06 5.94
C PHE A 162 9.79 8.49 7.40
N ARG A 163 10.08 9.76 7.72
CA ARG A 163 9.85 10.33 9.06
C ARG A 163 8.38 10.40 9.43
N ALA A 164 7.53 10.82 8.48
CA ALA A 164 6.09 10.87 8.72
C ALA A 164 5.52 9.47 9.01
N ILE A 165 5.97 8.42 8.29
CA ILE A 165 5.56 7.03 8.58
C ILE A 165 6.01 6.60 9.99
N GLN A 166 7.19 6.99 10.44
CA GLN A 166 7.63 6.72 11.82
C GLN A 166 6.80 7.51 12.84
N GLU A 167 6.48 8.76 12.56
CA GLU A 167 5.70 9.61 13.46
C GLU A 167 4.25 9.12 13.63
N ILE A 168 3.60 8.64 12.58
CA ILE A 168 2.25 8.09 12.70
C ILE A 168 2.18 6.88 13.65
N GLU A 169 3.28 6.13 13.81
CA GLU A 169 3.34 5.02 14.77
C GLU A 169 3.32 5.50 16.23
N ASN A 170 3.86 6.69 16.51
CA ASN A 170 3.86 7.28 17.84
C ASN A 170 2.51 7.90 18.22
N ARG A 171 1.64 8.11 17.25
CA ARG A 171 0.35 8.84 17.39
C ARG A 171 -0.89 7.95 17.20
N LEU A 172 -0.76 6.65 17.39
CA LEU A 172 -1.86 5.71 17.20
C LEU A 172 -2.97 5.82 18.26
N ASP A 173 -2.66 6.36 19.43
CA ASP A 173 -3.64 6.57 20.50
C ASP A 173 -4.49 7.83 20.32
N GLU A 174 -4.08 8.75 19.42
CA GLU A 174 -4.82 9.97 19.12
C GLU A 174 -6.05 9.71 18.26
N ASP A 175 -7.09 10.54 18.40
CA ASP A 175 -8.18 10.58 17.43
C ASP A 175 -7.79 11.42 16.21
N MET A 176 -8.47 11.17 15.08
CA MET A 176 -8.27 11.98 13.88
C MET A 176 -8.68 13.43 14.18
N SER A 177 -7.77 14.36 13.95
CA SER A 177 -7.95 15.77 14.23
C SER A 177 -7.32 16.65 13.16
N VAL A 178 -7.73 17.91 13.11
CA VAL A 178 -7.10 18.92 12.25
C VAL A 178 -5.60 18.98 12.55
N ASN A 179 -5.21 19.02 13.83
CA ASN A 179 -3.80 19.09 14.23
C ASN A 179 -3.01 17.89 13.71
N LEU A 180 -3.54 16.66 13.82
CA LEU A 180 -2.88 15.47 13.28
C LEU A 180 -2.64 15.59 11.77
N ILE A 181 -3.64 16.07 11.02
CA ILE A 181 -3.53 16.28 9.57
C ILE A 181 -2.46 17.31 9.24
N LEU A 182 -2.46 18.47 9.95
CA LEU A 182 -1.51 19.56 9.74
C LEU A 182 -0.08 19.17 10.10
N ASP A 183 0.12 18.48 11.22
CA ASP A 183 1.44 18.03 11.68
C ASP A 183 2.05 17.01 10.71
N ILE A 184 1.26 16.04 10.24
CA ILE A 184 1.72 15.08 9.23
C ILE A 184 2.09 15.78 7.92
N HIS A 185 1.28 16.75 7.49
CA HIS A 185 1.58 17.55 6.32
C HIS A 185 2.86 18.39 6.50
N GLU A 186 3.07 19.01 7.65
CA GLU A 186 4.29 19.77 7.95
C GLU A 186 5.54 18.88 7.82
N ILE A 187 5.52 17.69 8.41
CA ILE A 187 6.62 16.73 8.29
C ILE A 187 6.89 16.37 6.81
N MET A 188 5.83 16.19 6.01
CA MET A 188 5.94 15.82 4.60
C MET A 188 6.58 16.90 3.73
N THR A 189 6.45 18.16 4.12
CA THR A 189 6.81 19.31 3.28
C THR A 189 8.06 20.06 3.73
N VAL A 190 8.53 19.84 4.97
CA VAL A 190 9.71 20.54 5.51
C VAL A 190 10.93 20.43 4.59
N LYS A 191 11.62 21.57 4.35
CA LYS A 191 12.82 21.65 3.48
C LYS A 191 12.61 21.19 2.03
N THR A 192 11.40 21.28 1.51
CA THR A 192 11.08 21.10 0.08
C THR A 192 10.52 22.41 -0.47
N GLY A 193 10.26 22.50 -1.77
CA GLY A 193 9.56 23.64 -2.38
C GLY A 193 8.17 23.88 -1.82
N ALA A 194 7.57 22.83 -1.25
CA ALA A 194 6.26 22.88 -0.57
C ALA A 194 6.32 23.46 0.87
N ALA A 195 7.50 23.71 1.43
CA ALA A 195 7.66 24.19 2.83
C ALA A 195 6.89 25.47 3.14
N LYS A 196 6.63 26.29 2.13
CA LYS A 196 5.80 27.52 2.27
C LYS A 196 4.31 27.24 2.55
N TYR A 197 3.87 25.99 2.38
CA TYR A 197 2.51 25.53 2.66
C TYR A 197 2.44 24.63 3.90
N ALA A 198 3.56 24.46 4.63
CA ALA A 198 3.70 23.50 5.71
C ALA A 198 2.70 23.75 6.83
N GLY A 199 1.88 22.76 7.16
CA GLY A 199 0.97 22.82 8.30
C GLY A 199 -0.19 23.81 8.18
N GLU A 200 -0.50 24.30 6.97
CA GLU A 200 -1.58 25.27 6.76
C GLU A 200 -2.48 24.86 5.59
N PHE A 201 -3.79 25.04 5.76
CA PHE A 201 -4.73 24.88 4.65
C PHE A 201 -4.57 26.02 3.65
N ARG A 202 -4.73 25.69 2.38
CA ARG A 202 -4.67 26.70 1.30
C ARG A 202 -5.81 27.72 1.39
N ASN A 203 -5.54 28.91 0.91
CA ASN A 203 -6.50 30.01 0.78
C ASN A 203 -6.68 30.46 -0.68
N HIS A 204 -6.31 29.62 -1.65
CA HIS A 204 -6.36 29.90 -3.08
C HIS A 204 -6.89 28.68 -3.85
N PRO A 205 -7.42 28.88 -5.08
CA PRO A 205 -7.87 27.76 -5.92
C PRO A 205 -6.73 26.82 -6.27
N ILE A 206 -7.04 25.51 -6.33
CA ILE A 206 -6.13 24.47 -6.80
C ILE A 206 -6.78 23.70 -7.95
N TYR A 207 -5.98 23.42 -8.96
CA TYR A 207 -6.33 22.62 -10.13
C TYR A 207 -5.43 21.41 -10.18
N VAL A 208 -6.03 20.23 -10.03
CA VAL A 208 -5.31 18.96 -10.16
C VAL A 208 -5.10 18.69 -11.65
N LYS A 209 -3.85 18.62 -12.06
CA LYS A 209 -3.48 18.38 -13.46
C LYS A 209 -3.26 16.91 -13.71
N ASP A 210 -3.66 16.45 -14.88
CA ASP A 210 -3.32 15.13 -15.39
C ASP A 210 -1.80 15.04 -15.60
N HIS A 211 -1.20 13.96 -15.14
CA HIS A 211 0.25 13.73 -15.22
C HIS A 211 0.73 13.37 -16.65
N ILE A 212 -0.19 13.03 -17.58
CA ILE A 212 0.14 12.64 -18.96
C ILE A 212 0.14 13.85 -19.88
N ASP A 213 -0.93 14.64 -19.86
CA ASP A 213 -1.14 15.73 -20.82
C ASP A 213 -1.10 17.15 -20.18
N GLY A 214 -1.04 17.22 -18.84
CA GLY A 214 -0.99 18.47 -18.09
C GLY A 214 -2.30 19.27 -18.08
N GLU A 215 -3.39 18.72 -18.68
CA GLU A 215 -4.70 19.36 -18.63
C GLU A 215 -5.32 19.29 -17.23
N ILE A 216 -6.25 20.20 -16.92
CA ILE A 216 -6.96 20.15 -15.64
C ILE A 216 -7.88 18.93 -15.64
N ALA A 217 -7.57 17.98 -14.76
CA ALA A 217 -8.35 16.78 -14.55
C ALA A 217 -9.49 17.01 -13.55
N PHE A 218 -9.22 17.80 -12.50
CA PHE A 218 -10.17 18.09 -11.43
C PHE A 218 -9.94 19.50 -10.86
N THR A 219 -11.02 20.18 -10.51
CA THR A 219 -10.98 21.46 -9.77
C THR A 219 -11.41 21.19 -8.33
N ALA A 220 -10.50 21.38 -7.39
CA ALA A 220 -10.79 21.19 -5.97
C ALA A 220 -11.87 22.18 -5.48
N PRO A 221 -12.64 21.83 -4.43
CA PRO A 221 -13.59 22.73 -3.79
C PRO A 221 -12.99 24.09 -3.44
N ASP A 222 -13.81 25.13 -3.33
CA ASP A 222 -13.32 26.45 -2.93
C ASP A 222 -12.63 26.41 -1.56
N SER A 223 -11.65 27.27 -1.35
CA SER A 223 -10.90 27.30 -0.10
C SER A 223 -11.76 27.56 1.14
N SER A 224 -12.88 28.29 0.98
CA SER A 224 -13.86 28.52 2.05
C SER A 224 -14.60 27.24 2.50
N GLU A 225 -14.63 26.22 1.65
CA GLU A 225 -15.27 24.92 1.94
C GLU A 225 -14.33 23.92 2.67
N ILE A 226 -13.02 24.20 2.74
CA ILE A 226 -12.04 23.27 3.31
C ILE A 226 -12.38 22.92 4.77
N ASN A 227 -12.59 23.93 5.61
CA ASN A 227 -12.85 23.70 7.03
C ASN A 227 -14.14 22.89 7.26
N PRO A 228 -15.31 23.25 6.70
CA PRO A 228 -16.50 22.40 6.86
C PRO A 228 -16.33 20.98 6.30
N LEU A 229 -15.68 20.81 5.16
CA LEU A 229 -15.42 19.48 4.59
C LEU A 229 -14.48 18.62 5.47
N ILE A 230 -13.46 19.23 6.03
CA ILE A 230 -12.54 18.53 6.97
C ILE A 230 -13.26 18.19 8.27
N GLU A 231 -14.07 19.10 8.84
CA GLU A 231 -14.82 18.84 10.05
C GLU A 231 -15.79 17.66 9.88
N ASP A 232 -16.55 17.63 8.80
CA ASP A 232 -17.45 16.52 8.50
C ASP A 232 -16.69 15.20 8.24
N LEU A 233 -15.52 15.28 7.58
CA LEU A 233 -14.65 14.12 7.40
C LEU A 233 -14.13 13.58 8.75
N LEU A 234 -13.72 14.45 9.67
CA LEU A 234 -13.28 14.06 11.01
C LEU A 234 -14.42 13.41 11.79
N ASN A 235 -15.62 14.01 11.74
CA ASN A 235 -16.82 13.45 12.35
C ASN A 235 -17.12 12.05 11.81
N PHE A 236 -17.06 11.85 10.49
CA PHE A 236 -17.26 10.54 9.87
C PHE A 236 -16.19 9.51 10.29
N ILE A 237 -14.92 9.91 10.32
CA ILE A 237 -13.81 9.00 10.66
C ILE A 237 -13.84 8.58 12.13
N ASN A 238 -14.09 9.51 13.05
CA ASN A 238 -14.10 9.25 14.49
C ASN A 238 -15.41 8.63 15.00
N ARG A 239 -16.50 8.72 14.23
CA ARG A 239 -17.81 8.23 14.59
C ARG A 239 -17.83 6.71 14.78
N GLU A 240 -18.43 6.23 15.89
CA GLU A 240 -18.54 4.80 16.24
C GLU A 240 -19.99 4.31 16.43
N ASP A 241 -20.97 5.21 16.32
CA ASP A 241 -22.40 4.91 16.45
C ASP A 241 -22.96 4.07 15.29
N GLU A 242 -22.33 4.14 14.10
CA GLU A 242 -22.61 3.28 12.96
C GLU A 242 -21.34 2.57 12.50
N PHE A 243 -21.43 1.25 12.34
CA PHE A 243 -20.29 0.48 11.89
C PHE A 243 -20.04 0.66 10.39
N TYR A 244 -18.85 1.17 10.11
CA TYR A 244 -18.23 1.11 8.79
C TYR A 244 -16.88 0.38 8.90
N HIS A 245 -16.68 -0.56 8.01
CA HIS A 245 -15.45 -1.35 8.03
C HIS A 245 -14.20 -0.44 7.93
N PRO A 246 -13.14 -0.65 8.74
CA PRO A 246 -11.99 0.25 8.77
C PRO A 246 -11.33 0.48 7.40
N ILE A 247 -11.24 -0.54 6.55
CA ILE A 247 -10.71 -0.39 5.18
C ILE A 247 -11.56 0.55 4.34
N ILE A 248 -12.90 0.53 4.49
CA ILE A 248 -13.79 1.47 3.81
C ILE A 248 -13.55 2.90 4.31
N LYS A 249 -13.53 3.12 5.63
CA LYS A 249 -13.24 4.44 6.20
C LYS A 249 -11.88 4.98 5.77
N ALA A 250 -10.84 4.14 5.79
CA ALA A 250 -9.50 4.53 5.33
C ALA A 250 -9.49 4.90 3.84
N SER A 251 -10.20 4.15 3.00
CA SER A 251 -10.30 4.43 1.56
C SER A 251 -11.02 5.76 1.31
N ILE A 252 -12.10 6.02 2.05
CA ILE A 252 -12.83 7.29 1.98
C ILE A 252 -11.94 8.44 2.48
N LEU A 253 -11.23 8.29 3.59
CA LEU A 253 -10.26 9.27 4.09
C LEU A 253 -9.21 9.63 3.03
N HIS A 254 -8.61 8.61 2.41
CA HIS A 254 -7.62 8.81 1.35
C HIS A 254 -8.23 9.58 0.16
N PHE A 255 -9.41 9.16 -0.32
CA PHE A 255 -10.11 9.85 -1.40
C PHE A 255 -10.40 11.29 -1.03
N MET A 256 -10.97 11.54 0.15
CA MET A 256 -11.42 12.87 0.56
C MET A 256 -10.27 13.87 0.72
N ILE A 257 -9.10 13.47 1.25
CA ILE A 257 -7.94 14.36 1.26
C ILE A 257 -7.50 14.70 -0.18
N GLY A 258 -7.58 13.76 -1.11
CA GLY A 258 -7.33 14.00 -2.53
C GLY A 258 -8.37 14.91 -3.20
N TYR A 259 -9.65 14.75 -2.86
CA TYR A 259 -10.78 15.53 -3.37
C TYR A 259 -10.79 16.98 -2.83
N ILE A 260 -10.76 17.13 -1.51
CA ILE A 260 -10.72 18.45 -0.84
C ILE A 260 -9.45 19.20 -1.26
N HIS A 261 -8.36 18.48 -1.43
CA HIS A 261 -7.04 19.02 -1.78
C HIS A 261 -6.65 20.20 -0.87
N PRO A 262 -6.64 19.99 0.46
CA PRO A 262 -6.61 21.08 1.43
C PRO A 262 -5.29 21.87 1.45
N PHE A 263 -4.23 21.38 0.83
CA PHE A 263 -2.91 21.99 0.85
C PHE A 263 -2.46 22.48 -0.52
N GLY A 264 -1.52 23.44 -0.53
CA GLY A 264 -0.91 23.91 -1.77
C GLY A 264 -0.03 22.88 -2.49
N ASP A 265 0.51 21.91 -1.74
CA ASP A 265 1.26 20.72 -2.23
C ASP A 265 1.30 19.68 -1.11
N GLY A 266 1.65 18.43 -1.40
CA GLY A 266 1.79 17.35 -0.42
C GLY A 266 0.50 16.57 -0.10
N ASN A 267 -0.62 16.91 -0.74
CA ASN A 267 -1.92 16.26 -0.49
C ASN A 267 -1.88 14.74 -0.65
N GLY A 268 -1.30 14.24 -1.73
CA GLY A 268 -1.25 12.80 -1.98
C GLY A 268 -0.40 12.04 -0.95
N ARG A 269 0.75 12.58 -0.57
CA ARG A 269 1.62 11.99 0.48
C ARG A 269 0.90 11.95 1.82
N THR A 270 0.25 13.05 2.20
CA THR A 270 -0.54 13.15 3.44
C THR A 270 -1.72 12.18 3.43
N ALA A 271 -2.48 12.09 2.33
CA ALA A 271 -3.60 11.16 2.18
C ALA A 271 -3.17 9.69 2.41
N ARG A 272 -2.03 9.28 1.82
CA ARG A 272 -1.51 7.92 1.99
C ARG A 272 -1.00 7.68 3.41
N ALA A 273 -0.32 8.65 4.04
CA ALA A 273 0.11 8.53 5.43
C ALA A 273 -1.07 8.38 6.40
N LEU A 274 -2.13 9.18 6.23
CA LEU A 274 -3.35 9.10 7.04
C LEU A 274 -4.12 7.79 6.82
N PHE A 275 -4.12 7.24 5.60
CA PHE A 275 -4.64 5.91 5.31
C PHE A 275 -3.93 4.84 6.14
N TYR A 276 -2.59 4.85 6.17
CA TYR A 276 -1.79 3.93 6.99
C TYR A 276 -2.05 4.12 8.48
N TRP A 277 -2.01 5.36 8.95
CA TRP A 277 -2.25 5.68 10.36
C TRP A 277 -3.57 5.12 10.83
N TYR A 278 -4.66 5.37 10.10
CA TYR A 278 -5.99 4.93 10.48
C TYR A 278 -6.10 3.40 10.55
N LEU A 279 -5.60 2.70 9.56
CA LEU A 279 -5.68 1.24 9.55
C LEU A 279 -4.79 0.59 10.62
N ILE A 280 -3.59 1.12 10.87
CA ILE A 280 -2.73 0.62 11.94
C ILE A 280 -3.38 0.85 13.31
N LYS A 281 -3.97 2.04 13.55
CA LYS A 281 -4.77 2.36 14.74
C LYS A 281 -5.92 1.37 14.94
N LYS A 282 -6.57 0.95 13.87
CA LYS A 282 -7.67 -0.04 13.90
C LYS A 282 -7.21 -1.51 13.94
N GLY A 283 -5.94 -1.77 14.22
CA GLY A 283 -5.39 -3.10 14.49
C GLY A 283 -4.80 -3.84 13.29
N TYR A 284 -4.76 -3.23 12.10
CA TYR A 284 -4.16 -3.83 10.90
C TYR A 284 -2.63 -3.74 10.93
N SER A 285 -2.01 -4.32 11.97
CA SER A 285 -0.58 -4.20 12.25
C SER A 285 0.35 -4.69 11.12
N LEU A 286 -0.10 -5.65 10.30
CA LEU A 286 0.67 -6.16 9.17
C LEU A 286 0.83 -5.15 8.02
N LEU A 287 0.06 -4.06 8.01
CA LEU A 287 0.27 -2.98 7.04
C LEU A 287 1.66 -2.36 7.13
N LYS A 288 2.29 -2.37 8.31
CA LYS A 288 3.68 -1.96 8.48
C LYS A 288 4.66 -2.76 7.59
N HIS A 289 4.27 -3.94 7.17
CA HIS A 289 5.09 -4.86 6.39
C HIS A 289 4.77 -4.88 4.89
N ILE A 290 3.91 -3.98 4.39
CA ILE A 290 3.56 -3.90 2.98
C ILE A 290 3.64 -2.46 2.48
N SER A 291 3.97 -2.29 1.19
CA SER A 291 3.94 -0.97 0.55
C SER A 291 2.75 -0.88 -0.40
N ILE A 292 1.72 -0.13 0.02
CA ILE A 292 0.54 0.16 -0.82
C ILE A 292 0.93 1.17 -1.88
N SER A 293 1.80 2.14 -1.56
CA SER A 293 2.26 3.14 -2.52
C SER A 293 3.04 2.51 -3.68
N ARG A 294 3.75 1.38 -3.46
CA ARG A 294 4.36 0.63 -4.56
C ARG A 294 3.29 0.07 -5.51
N ALA A 295 2.24 -0.54 -4.98
CA ALA A 295 1.13 -1.04 -5.80
C ALA A 295 0.39 0.09 -6.54
N ILE A 296 0.27 1.27 -5.94
CA ILE A 296 -0.30 2.48 -6.58
C ILE A 296 0.63 2.96 -7.70
N LEU A 297 1.93 3.09 -7.46
CA LEU A 297 2.92 3.53 -8.44
C LEU A 297 2.92 2.63 -9.68
N ASP A 298 2.91 1.31 -9.47
CA ASP A 298 2.89 0.31 -10.54
C ASP A 298 1.55 0.30 -11.30
N SER A 299 0.50 0.91 -10.75
CA SER A 299 -0.83 1.03 -11.38
C SER A 299 -1.34 2.47 -11.44
N ARG A 300 -0.44 3.47 -11.60
CA ARG A 300 -0.74 4.91 -11.54
C ARG A 300 -1.96 5.31 -12.38
N THR A 301 -2.03 4.89 -13.62
CA THR A 301 -3.18 5.14 -14.50
C THR A 301 -4.52 4.64 -13.91
N SER A 302 -4.52 3.50 -13.21
CA SER A 302 -5.72 2.97 -12.57
C SER A 302 -6.10 3.76 -11.32
N TYR A 303 -5.11 4.29 -10.61
CA TYR A 303 -5.30 5.19 -9.47
C TYR A 303 -6.01 6.48 -9.89
N ASP A 304 -5.48 7.16 -10.91
CA ASP A 304 -6.07 8.40 -11.42
C ASP A 304 -7.48 8.15 -11.99
N LYS A 305 -7.68 7.02 -12.70
CA LYS A 305 -9.01 6.62 -13.17
C LYS A 305 -10.01 6.36 -12.05
N ALA A 306 -9.56 5.88 -10.88
CA ALA A 306 -10.47 5.66 -9.75
C ALA A 306 -11.03 6.97 -9.21
N PHE A 307 -10.23 8.03 -9.12
CA PHE A 307 -10.71 9.38 -8.81
C PHE A 307 -11.71 9.87 -9.85
N LEU A 308 -11.31 9.86 -11.13
CA LEU A 308 -12.14 10.36 -12.23
C LEU A 308 -13.48 9.59 -12.35
N LYS A 309 -13.49 8.28 -12.12
CA LYS A 309 -14.73 7.49 -12.13
C LYS A 309 -15.66 7.90 -11.01
N THR A 310 -15.12 8.09 -9.79
CA THR A 310 -15.89 8.55 -8.65
C THR A 310 -16.51 9.92 -8.91
N GLU A 311 -15.70 10.89 -9.32
CA GLU A 311 -16.12 12.27 -9.57
C GLU A 311 -17.13 12.40 -10.73
N ASN A 312 -16.91 11.65 -11.80
CA ASN A 312 -17.78 11.71 -12.98
C ASN A 312 -19.09 10.94 -12.83
N ASP A 313 -19.22 10.06 -11.84
CA ASP A 313 -20.42 9.25 -11.60
C ASP A 313 -21.11 9.64 -10.27
N ASN A 314 -21.38 10.93 -10.12
CA ASN A 314 -22.11 11.50 -8.97
C ASN A 314 -21.45 11.17 -7.62
N ASN A 315 -20.12 11.25 -7.53
CA ASN A 315 -19.34 10.98 -6.32
C ASN A 315 -19.57 9.55 -5.75
N ASP A 316 -19.64 8.56 -6.64
CA ASP A 316 -19.74 7.15 -6.25
C ASP A 316 -18.37 6.64 -5.76
N LEU A 317 -18.16 6.69 -4.45
CA LEU A 317 -16.90 6.28 -3.77
C LEU A 317 -16.58 4.80 -3.95
N THR A 318 -17.51 3.98 -4.42
CA THR A 318 -17.30 2.53 -4.61
C THR A 318 -16.13 2.27 -5.55
N TYR A 319 -15.96 3.07 -6.60
CA TYR A 319 -14.83 2.94 -7.54
C TYR A 319 -13.48 3.09 -6.83
N PHE A 320 -13.34 4.09 -5.97
CA PHE A 320 -12.10 4.31 -5.25
C PHE A 320 -11.87 3.28 -4.14
N ILE A 321 -12.93 2.87 -3.44
CA ILE A 321 -12.88 1.78 -2.45
C ILE A 321 -12.40 0.48 -3.11
N MET A 322 -12.97 0.11 -4.24
CA MET A 322 -12.56 -1.09 -5.01
C MET A 322 -11.11 -1.02 -5.47
N TYR A 323 -10.66 0.17 -5.91
CA TYR A 323 -9.26 0.39 -6.28
C TYR A 323 -8.33 0.24 -5.06
N SER A 324 -8.66 0.85 -3.93
CA SER A 324 -7.89 0.74 -2.67
C SER A 324 -7.76 -0.71 -2.23
N MET A 325 -8.85 -1.47 -2.26
CA MET A 325 -8.86 -2.90 -1.93
C MET A 325 -8.00 -3.72 -2.89
N LYS A 326 -8.02 -3.39 -4.20
CA LYS A 326 -7.13 -4.03 -5.18
C LYS A 326 -5.66 -3.75 -4.86
N SER A 327 -5.31 -2.52 -4.53
CA SER A 327 -3.94 -2.12 -4.17
C SER A 327 -3.47 -2.83 -2.89
N LEU A 328 -4.33 -2.92 -1.87
CA LEU A 328 -4.08 -3.71 -0.66
C LEU A 328 -3.82 -5.19 -0.97
N ARG A 329 -4.62 -5.79 -1.87
CA ARG A 329 -4.45 -7.20 -2.26
C ARG A 329 -3.11 -7.42 -2.95
N VAL A 330 -2.69 -6.54 -3.87
CA VAL A 330 -1.40 -6.61 -4.56
C VAL A 330 -0.25 -6.49 -3.55
N ALA A 331 -0.31 -5.52 -2.65
CA ALA A 331 0.70 -5.31 -1.62
C ALA A 331 0.79 -6.51 -0.66
N LEU A 332 -0.35 -7.07 -0.24
CA LEU A 332 -0.40 -8.26 0.60
C LEU A 332 0.17 -9.50 -0.11
N GLN A 333 -0.10 -9.67 -1.40
CA GLN A 333 0.46 -10.78 -2.18
C GLN A 333 1.99 -10.72 -2.23
N SER A 334 2.58 -9.54 -2.34
CA SER A 334 4.04 -9.36 -2.29
C SER A 334 4.63 -9.84 -0.96
N LEU A 335 3.95 -9.56 0.17
CA LEU A 335 4.34 -10.05 1.49
C LEU A 335 4.25 -11.58 1.57
N VAL A 336 3.15 -12.17 1.09
CA VAL A 336 2.95 -13.63 1.05
C VAL A 336 4.06 -14.29 0.23
N THR A 337 4.34 -13.78 -0.96
CA THR A 337 5.41 -14.29 -1.84
C THR A 337 6.79 -14.21 -1.17
N TYR A 338 7.09 -13.10 -0.50
CA TYR A 338 8.34 -12.96 0.26
C TYR A 338 8.45 -14.01 1.37
N ARG A 339 7.39 -14.17 2.17
CA ARG A 339 7.34 -15.17 3.25
C ARG A 339 7.54 -16.58 2.72
N ASP A 340 6.84 -16.93 1.66
CA ASP A 340 6.90 -18.29 1.09
C ASP A 340 8.30 -18.56 0.54
N LYS A 341 8.93 -17.61 -0.15
CA LYS A 341 10.33 -17.68 -0.57
C LYS A 341 11.29 -17.91 0.62
N LYS A 342 11.09 -17.18 1.72
CA LYS A 342 11.92 -17.33 2.93
C LYS A 342 11.73 -18.70 3.58
N ARG A 343 10.52 -19.24 3.56
CA ARG A 343 10.23 -20.60 4.04
C ARG A 343 10.93 -21.66 3.19
N GLU A 344 10.86 -21.53 1.87
CA GLU A 344 11.55 -22.43 0.94
C GLU A 344 13.07 -22.34 1.11
N GLU A 345 13.66 -21.14 1.23
CA GLU A 345 15.08 -20.93 1.50
C GLU A 345 15.51 -21.67 2.79
N LYS A 346 14.73 -21.53 3.89
CA LYS A 346 15.01 -22.21 5.16
C LYS A 346 14.92 -23.72 5.06
N GLN A 347 13.88 -24.23 4.41
CA GLN A 347 13.70 -25.66 4.22
C GLN A 347 14.86 -26.25 3.41
N LYS A 348 15.21 -25.65 2.29
CA LYS A 348 16.32 -26.08 1.45
C LYS A 348 17.67 -26.01 2.20
N ALA A 349 17.91 -24.95 2.97
CA ALA A 349 19.11 -24.83 3.80
C ALA A 349 19.18 -25.95 4.87
N ALA A 350 18.05 -26.30 5.49
CA ALA A 350 17.99 -27.39 6.48
C ALA A 350 18.22 -28.75 5.84
N GLU A 351 17.66 -29.03 4.67
CA GLU A 351 17.88 -30.26 3.91
C GLU A 351 19.38 -30.42 3.57
N ILE A 352 20.03 -29.39 3.02
CA ILE A 352 21.46 -29.40 2.72
C ILE A 352 22.29 -29.57 4.00
N SER A 353 21.94 -28.90 5.09
CA SER A 353 22.63 -29.05 6.37
C SER A 353 22.53 -30.47 6.90
N TYR A 354 21.37 -31.11 6.79
CA TYR A 354 21.18 -32.49 7.20
C TYR A 354 22.06 -33.47 6.38
N GLU A 355 22.06 -33.32 5.05
CA GLU A 355 22.92 -34.12 4.16
C GLU A 355 24.41 -33.97 4.48
N LEU A 356 24.85 -32.73 4.73
CA LEU A 356 26.26 -32.44 5.08
C LEU A 356 26.63 -33.03 6.44
N THR A 357 25.69 -33.04 7.39
CA THR A 357 25.91 -33.72 8.69
C THR A 357 26.13 -35.22 8.51
N LEU A 358 25.38 -35.86 7.62
CA LEU A 358 25.60 -37.29 7.27
C LEU A 358 26.94 -37.53 6.60
N LYS A 359 27.50 -36.53 5.89
CA LYS A 359 28.85 -36.55 5.28
C LYS A 359 29.97 -36.22 6.27
N GLY A 360 29.69 -36.12 7.57
CA GLY A 360 30.68 -35.91 8.63
C GLY A 360 31.06 -34.47 8.92
N PHE A 361 30.33 -33.47 8.44
CA PHE A 361 30.49 -32.12 8.90
C PHE A 361 29.83 -31.92 10.28
N ASN A 362 30.42 -31.13 11.15
CA ASN A 362 29.74 -30.76 12.40
C ASN A 362 28.52 -29.88 12.12
N LYS A 363 27.55 -29.89 13.05
CA LYS A 363 26.28 -29.19 12.87
C LYS A 363 26.44 -27.69 12.48
N ARG A 364 27.36 -26.96 13.11
CA ARG A 364 27.62 -25.58 12.83
C ARG A 364 28.16 -25.32 11.41
N GLN A 365 29.08 -26.20 10.96
CA GLN A 365 29.63 -26.19 9.61
C GLN A 365 28.54 -26.49 8.56
N ALA A 366 27.74 -27.52 8.82
CA ALA A 366 26.65 -27.91 7.95
C ALA A 366 25.58 -26.82 7.83
N ASP A 367 25.19 -26.19 8.94
CA ASP A 367 24.22 -25.08 8.96
C ASP A 367 24.75 -23.82 8.21
N LEU A 368 26.05 -23.54 8.32
CA LEU A 368 26.65 -22.46 7.56
C LEU A 368 26.64 -22.74 6.06
N LEU A 369 27.04 -23.93 5.65
CA LEU A 369 27.06 -24.30 4.24
C LEU A 369 25.64 -24.36 3.66
N GLY A 370 24.66 -24.89 4.40
CA GLY A 370 23.26 -24.85 4.00
C GLY A 370 22.75 -23.40 3.81
N TYR A 371 23.09 -22.50 4.72
CA TYR A 371 22.75 -21.08 4.60
C TYR A 371 23.39 -20.43 3.36
N LEU A 372 24.70 -20.62 3.15
CA LEU A 372 25.41 -20.05 2.00
C LEU A 372 24.97 -20.66 0.66
N SER A 373 24.55 -21.92 0.63
CA SER A 373 24.02 -22.56 -0.59
C SER A 373 22.73 -21.96 -1.10
N VAL A 374 21.88 -21.40 -0.20
CA VAL A 374 20.65 -20.70 -0.60
C VAL A 374 20.84 -19.19 -0.75
N LYS A 375 22.00 -18.67 -0.35
CA LYS A 375 22.40 -17.26 -0.48
C LYS A 375 23.86 -17.20 -0.93
N PRO A 376 24.17 -17.51 -2.19
CA PRO A 376 25.54 -17.62 -2.68
C PRO A 376 26.32 -16.29 -2.61
N GLU A 377 25.61 -15.14 -2.65
CA GLU A 377 26.22 -13.81 -2.50
C GLU A 377 26.60 -13.45 -1.05
N ALA A 378 26.15 -14.25 -0.08
CA ALA A 378 26.42 -13.97 1.33
C ALA A 378 27.87 -14.38 1.69
N THR A 379 28.45 -13.57 2.55
CA THR A 379 29.77 -13.84 3.13
C THR A 379 29.67 -13.97 4.65
N VAL A 380 30.60 -14.67 5.27
CA VAL A 380 30.68 -14.80 6.72
C VAL A 380 32.09 -14.38 7.21
N THR A 381 32.14 -13.79 8.41
CA THR A 381 33.38 -13.48 9.11
C THR A 381 33.50 -14.32 10.38
N VAL A 382 34.71 -14.45 10.93
CA VAL A 382 34.92 -15.15 12.21
C VAL A 382 34.06 -14.57 13.34
N PRO A 383 33.95 -13.23 13.53
CA PRO A 383 33.06 -12.69 14.55
C PRO A 383 31.59 -13.07 14.35
N ILE A 384 31.05 -12.93 13.14
CA ILE A 384 29.65 -13.26 12.82
C ILE A 384 29.38 -14.76 13.06
N TYR A 385 30.29 -15.63 12.63
CA TYR A 385 30.17 -17.08 12.84
C TYR A 385 30.25 -17.44 14.33
N SER A 386 31.15 -16.80 15.08
CA SER A 386 31.32 -16.97 16.54
C SER A 386 30.04 -16.59 17.29
N GLU A 387 29.50 -15.40 17.02
CA GLU A 387 28.28 -14.85 17.63
C GLU A 387 27.05 -15.70 17.31
N ARG A 388 26.84 -16.03 16.03
CA ARG A 388 25.71 -16.84 15.57
C ARG A 388 25.62 -18.21 16.23
N ASN A 389 26.79 -18.81 16.53
CA ASN A 389 26.87 -20.14 17.11
C ASN A 389 27.15 -20.16 18.62
N GLY A 390 27.27 -19.01 19.27
CA GLY A 390 27.61 -18.92 20.70
C GLY A 390 28.95 -19.57 21.07
N ILE A 391 29.97 -19.49 20.20
CA ILE A 391 31.27 -20.12 20.41
C ILE A 391 32.41 -19.09 20.46
N VAL A 392 33.53 -19.49 21.05
CA VAL A 392 34.72 -18.63 21.09
C VAL A 392 35.38 -18.50 19.71
N ARG A 393 36.03 -17.36 19.46
CA ARG A 393 36.66 -17.03 18.18
C ARG A 393 37.65 -18.10 17.69
N GLN A 394 38.37 -18.75 18.59
CA GLN A 394 39.32 -19.80 18.26
C GLN A 394 38.62 -21.00 17.62
N THR A 395 37.49 -21.45 18.18
CA THR A 395 36.67 -22.54 17.60
C THR A 395 36.09 -22.12 16.26
N ALA A 396 35.57 -20.89 16.14
CA ALA A 396 35.06 -20.33 14.88
C ALA A 396 36.14 -20.33 13.79
N THR A 397 37.35 -19.86 14.13
CA THR A 397 38.48 -19.84 13.19
C THR A 397 38.85 -21.26 12.71
N ARG A 398 38.86 -22.26 13.62
CA ARG A 398 39.14 -23.67 13.28
C ARG A 398 38.08 -24.23 12.36
N ASP A 399 36.79 -24.05 12.69
CA ASP A 399 35.69 -24.56 11.86
C ASP A 399 35.74 -24.00 10.44
N LEU A 400 35.96 -22.67 10.28
CA LEU A 400 36.04 -22.03 8.97
C LEU A 400 37.31 -22.45 8.22
N ALA A 401 38.46 -22.58 8.88
CA ALA A 401 39.70 -23.06 8.25
C ALA A 401 39.57 -24.51 7.74
N GLU A 402 38.86 -25.35 8.47
CA GLU A 402 38.56 -26.71 8.02
C GLU A 402 37.69 -26.73 6.77
N LEU A 403 36.68 -25.89 6.69
CA LEU A 403 35.82 -25.73 5.50
C LEU A 403 36.61 -25.23 4.29
N VAL A 404 37.57 -24.32 4.50
CA VAL A 404 38.49 -23.89 3.43
C VAL A 404 39.39 -25.04 2.98
N LYS A 405 39.93 -25.82 3.94
CA LYS A 405 40.76 -27.01 3.62
C LYS A 405 40.01 -28.08 2.85
N LYS A 406 38.71 -28.24 3.13
CA LYS A 406 37.81 -29.15 2.40
C LYS A 406 37.33 -28.60 1.06
N GLY A 407 37.75 -27.40 0.66
CA GLY A 407 37.35 -26.75 -0.61
C GLY A 407 35.91 -26.26 -0.64
N MET A 408 35.24 -26.22 0.51
CA MET A 408 33.84 -25.76 0.59
C MET A 408 33.72 -24.23 0.65
N LEU A 409 34.71 -23.56 1.24
CA LEU A 409 34.76 -22.11 1.35
C LEU A 409 36.03 -21.54 0.74
N ARG A 410 35.93 -20.34 0.16
CA ARG A 410 37.07 -19.52 -0.23
C ARG A 410 37.23 -18.39 0.79
N LYS A 411 38.51 -18.16 1.19
CA LYS A 411 38.88 -17.08 2.10
C LYS A 411 39.36 -15.90 1.28
N GLN A 412 38.75 -14.73 1.48
CA GLN A 412 39.12 -13.48 0.76
C GLN A 412 39.34 -12.34 1.77
N LYS A 413 40.18 -11.38 1.39
CA LYS A 413 40.41 -10.15 2.17
C LYS A 413 39.73 -8.97 1.48
N VAL A 414 38.72 -8.39 2.16
CA VAL A 414 38.02 -7.20 1.69
C VAL A 414 38.38 -6.04 2.62
N GLY A 415 39.19 -5.13 2.15
CA GLY A 415 39.77 -4.09 2.98
C GLY A 415 40.61 -4.64 4.15
N LYS A 416 40.18 -4.31 5.39
CA LYS A 416 40.81 -4.82 6.63
C LYS A 416 40.17 -6.13 7.15
N THR A 417 39.09 -6.56 6.53
CA THR A 417 38.26 -7.69 7.03
C THR A 417 38.52 -8.94 6.21
N VAL A 418 38.62 -10.08 6.88
CA VAL A 418 38.66 -11.41 6.25
C VAL A 418 37.25 -11.96 6.18
N VAL A 419 36.80 -12.31 4.97
CA VAL A 419 35.49 -12.91 4.68
C VAL A 419 35.68 -14.32 4.10
N TYR A 420 34.67 -15.14 4.33
CA TYR A 420 34.57 -16.49 3.78
C TYR A 420 33.28 -16.57 2.95
N GLU A 421 33.37 -17.10 1.75
CA GLU A 421 32.30 -17.28 0.79
C GLU A 421 32.25 -18.72 0.28
N LEU A 422 31.08 -19.14 -0.18
CA LEU A 422 30.91 -20.47 -0.76
C LEU A 422 31.74 -20.61 -2.03
N VAL A 423 32.38 -21.72 -2.23
CA VAL A 423 33.01 -22.04 -3.52
C VAL A 423 31.94 -22.54 -4.45
N ASP A 424 31.68 -21.85 -5.56
CA ASP A 424 30.79 -22.33 -6.62
C ASP A 424 31.40 -23.60 -7.21
N ASN A 425 30.81 -24.74 -6.85
CA ASN A 425 31.05 -25.96 -7.61
C ASN A 425 30.13 -25.88 -8.84
N THR A 426 30.66 -25.30 -9.93
CA THR A 426 30.07 -25.44 -11.27
C THR A 426 29.91 -26.91 -11.66
#